data_ae1854c968919afffc2822d7befc11b3
#
_entry.id   ae1854c968919afffc2822d7befc11b3
#
_cell.length_a   1.000
_cell.length_b   1.000
_cell.length_c   1.000
_cell.angle_alpha   90.00
_cell.angle_beta   90.00
_cell.angle_gamma   90.00
#
_symmetry.space_group_name_H-M   'P 1'
#
loop_
_entity.id
_entity.type
_entity.pdbx_description
1 polymer ?
#
loop_
_entity_poly.entity_id
_entity_poly.type
_entity_poly.pdbx_seq_one_letter_code
_entity_poly.pdbx_strand_id
1 'polypeptide(L)'
;MTRLLLSLLCVVSLMQAQELNPQMQEFMNTLKSKAQKQNPDFKEFSYARGEKIFTSEHIGKKGKLISCVTCHTNDLSAKGRNVHTNKVIEPLSPSANKKRFTDVKNVKKWLRRNFKDVYKRAGSAQEKGDVITYIINKG
;
A
#
# COMPACT_ATOMS: atom_id res chain seq x y z
N MET A 1 33.86 14.62 46.08
CA MET A 1 33.70 14.81 44.62
C MET A 1 32.86 13.63 44.07
N THR A 2 31.58 13.80 44.00
CA THR A 2 30.64 12.72 43.61
C THR A 2 30.31 12.92 42.13
N ARG A 3 30.80 12.02 41.26
CA ARG A 3 30.47 12.02 39.82
C ARG A 3 29.11 11.37 39.58
N LEU A 4 28.13 12.17 39.24
CA LEU A 4 26.83 11.70 38.77
C LEU A 4 26.99 11.23 37.33
N LEU A 5 26.88 9.92 37.11
CA LEU A 5 26.78 9.32 35.77
C LEU A 5 25.30 9.42 35.33
N LEU A 6 25.01 10.33 34.41
CA LEU A 6 23.71 10.42 33.75
C LEU A 6 23.64 9.32 32.67
N SER A 7 22.91 8.26 32.98
CA SER A 7 22.59 7.21 31.99
C SER A 7 21.54 7.73 31.02
N LEU A 8 21.93 8.05 29.80
CA LEU A 8 21.03 8.41 28.72
C LEU A 8 20.34 7.13 28.20
N LEU A 9 19.11 6.87 28.65
CA LEU A 9 18.26 5.80 28.09
C LEU A 9 17.81 6.25 26.68
N CYS A 10 18.44 5.68 25.65
CA CYS A 10 17.94 5.78 24.29
C CYS A 10 16.68 4.87 24.17
N VAL A 11 15.50 5.48 24.19
CA VAL A 11 14.25 4.78 23.88
C VAL A 11 14.19 4.58 22.37
N VAL A 12 14.62 3.41 21.91
CA VAL A 12 14.41 2.99 20.51
C VAL A 12 12.94 2.65 20.35
N SER A 13 12.17 3.57 19.79
CA SER A 13 10.80 3.31 19.37
C SER A 13 10.84 2.30 18.22
N LEU A 14 10.63 1.03 18.50
CA LEU A 14 10.37 0.01 17.50
C LEU A 14 9.04 0.36 16.82
N MET A 15 9.11 0.93 15.62
CA MET A 15 7.97 0.99 14.73
C MET A 15 7.59 -0.47 14.38
N GLN A 16 6.57 -0.99 15.07
CA GLN A 16 6.00 -2.29 14.73
C GLN A 16 5.28 -2.15 13.38
N ALA A 17 5.93 -2.57 12.31
CA ALA A 17 5.25 -2.82 11.05
C ALA A 17 4.15 -3.84 11.33
N GLN A 18 2.93 -3.55 10.90
CA GLN A 18 1.81 -4.48 11.12
C GLN A 18 2.11 -5.80 10.42
N GLU A 19 2.20 -6.89 11.18
CA GLU A 19 2.46 -8.21 10.62
C GLU A 19 1.27 -8.64 9.74
N LEU A 20 1.60 -8.99 8.50
CA LEU A 20 0.65 -9.62 7.58
C LEU A 20 0.32 -11.03 8.06
N ASN A 21 -0.93 -11.45 7.89
CA ASN A 21 -1.28 -12.85 8.14
C ASN A 21 -0.54 -13.80 7.17
N PRO A 22 -0.42 -15.10 7.49
CA PRO A 22 0.34 -16.04 6.67
C PRO A 22 -0.08 -16.07 5.19
N GLN A 23 -1.36 -15.95 4.90
CA GLN A 23 -1.89 -15.95 3.53
C GLN A 23 -1.44 -14.71 2.75
N MET A 24 -1.42 -13.55 3.38
CA MET A 24 -0.89 -12.33 2.77
C MET A 24 0.62 -12.37 2.61
N GLN A 25 1.35 -12.95 3.56
CA GLN A 25 2.80 -13.17 3.43
C GLN A 25 3.12 -14.06 2.23
N GLU A 26 2.39 -15.16 2.06
CA GLU A 26 2.53 -16.06 0.91
C GLU A 26 2.20 -15.33 -0.40
N PHE A 27 1.16 -14.50 -0.40
CA PHE A 27 0.83 -13.69 -1.57
C PHE A 27 1.94 -12.68 -1.92
N MET A 28 2.51 -12.00 -0.93
CA MET A 28 3.65 -11.10 -1.14
C MET A 28 4.88 -11.85 -1.67
N ASN A 29 5.18 -13.05 -1.16
CA ASN A 29 6.24 -13.91 -1.68
C ASN A 29 5.99 -14.33 -3.13
N THR A 30 4.73 -14.64 -3.48
CA THR A 30 4.32 -14.94 -4.86
C THR A 30 4.55 -13.74 -5.78
N LEU A 31 4.18 -12.53 -5.33
CA LEU A 31 4.43 -11.30 -6.09
C LEU A 31 5.93 -11.04 -6.26
N LYS A 32 6.73 -11.25 -5.21
CA LYS A 32 8.19 -11.10 -5.24
C LYS A 32 8.83 -12.03 -6.27
N SER A 33 8.49 -13.31 -6.24
CA SER A 33 9.00 -14.30 -7.20
C SER A 33 8.62 -13.96 -8.64
N LYS A 34 7.38 -13.48 -8.88
CA LYS A 34 6.94 -13.02 -10.20
C LYS A 34 7.66 -11.75 -10.65
N ALA A 35 7.86 -10.80 -9.74
CA ALA A 35 8.59 -9.57 -10.03
C ALA A 35 10.05 -9.87 -10.43
N GLN A 36 10.72 -10.76 -9.74
CA GLN A 36 12.08 -11.22 -10.06
C GLN A 36 12.17 -11.88 -11.45
N LYS A 37 11.16 -12.69 -11.82
CA LYS A 37 11.10 -13.31 -13.16
C LYS A 37 10.86 -12.30 -14.27
N GLN A 38 10.09 -11.24 -13.98
CA GLN A 38 9.76 -10.19 -14.95
C GLN A 38 10.85 -9.12 -15.09
N ASN A 39 11.61 -8.90 -14.03
CA ASN A 39 12.69 -7.91 -13.96
C ASN A 39 13.85 -8.48 -13.15
N PRO A 40 14.94 -8.92 -13.79
CA PRO A 40 16.13 -9.44 -13.10
C PRO A 40 16.78 -8.45 -12.12
N ASP A 41 16.60 -7.14 -12.31
CA ASP A 41 17.13 -6.10 -11.43
C ASP A 41 16.24 -5.84 -10.21
N PHE A 42 15.09 -6.49 -10.12
CA PHE A 42 14.21 -6.35 -8.97
C PHE A 42 14.87 -6.90 -7.71
N LYS A 43 15.00 -6.05 -6.69
CA LYS A 43 15.54 -6.41 -5.37
C LYS A 43 14.42 -6.67 -4.37
N GLU A 44 13.61 -5.65 -4.14
CA GLU A 44 12.55 -5.62 -3.13
C GLU A 44 11.42 -4.68 -3.51
N PHE A 45 10.29 -4.80 -2.82
CA PHE A 45 9.21 -3.83 -2.91
C PHE A 45 9.61 -2.51 -2.25
N SER A 46 9.12 -1.40 -2.78
CA SER A 46 9.54 -0.06 -2.36
C SER A 46 8.34 0.79 -1.97
N TYR A 47 8.40 1.37 -0.79
CA TYR A 47 7.47 2.38 -0.32
C TYR A 47 7.39 3.57 -1.31
N ALA A 48 8.54 4.13 -1.70
CA ALA A 48 8.58 5.30 -2.58
C ALA A 48 7.99 5.02 -3.98
N ARG A 49 8.24 3.83 -4.56
CA ARG A 49 7.60 3.46 -5.81
C ARG A 49 6.09 3.26 -5.63
N GLY A 50 5.67 2.65 -4.53
CA GLY A 50 4.27 2.47 -4.18
C GLY A 50 3.54 3.81 -4.00
N GLU A 51 4.16 4.75 -3.32
CA GLU A 51 3.64 6.12 -3.19
C GLU A 51 3.47 6.79 -4.53
N LYS A 52 4.49 6.75 -5.40
CA LYS A 52 4.41 7.31 -6.75
C LYS A 52 3.28 6.68 -7.55
N ILE A 53 3.11 5.36 -7.51
CA ILE A 53 2.00 4.67 -8.18
C ILE A 53 0.67 5.14 -7.63
N PHE A 54 0.54 5.28 -6.31
CA PHE A 54 -0.71 5.62 -5.65
C PHE A 54 -1.15 7.06 -5.90
N THR A 55 -0.20 7.99 -6.02
CA THR A 55 -0.45 9.44 -6.17
C THR A 55 -0.44 9.93 -7.62
N SER A 56 0.17 9.19 -8.55
CA SER A 56 0.26 9.62 -9.96
C SER A 56 -1.09 9.68 -10.63
N GLU A 57 -1.35 10.80 -11.31
CA GLU A 57 -2.58 11.05 -12.04
C GLU A 57 -2.49 10.54 -13.49
N HIS A 58 -3.59 9.97 -13.95
CA HIS A 58 -3.77 9.43 -15.29
C HIS A 58 -5.12 9.86 -15.86
N ILE A 59 -5.25 9.87 -17.17
CA ILE A 59 -6.53 10.15 -17.83
C ILE A 59 -7.51 9.00 -17.56
N GLY A 60 -8.50 9.26 -16.72
CA GLY A 60 -9.56 8.35 -16.37
C GLY A 60 -10.72 8.36 -17.37
N LYS A 61 -11.89 7.89 -16.90
CA LYS A 61 -13.13 7.96 -17.66
C LYS A 61 -13.54 9.42 -17.88
N LYS A 62 -14.10 9.72 -19.04
CA LYS A 62 -14.56 11.08 -19.42
C LYS A 62 -13.45 12.14 -19.46
N GLY A 63 -12.20 11.73 -19.68
CA GLY A 63 -11.06 12.64 -19.82
C GLY A 63 -10.61 13.35 -18.53
N LYS A 64 -11.17 12.99 -17.36
CA LYS A 64 -10.75 13.57 -16.07
C LYS A 64 -9.50 12.86 -15.55
N LEU A 65 -8.60 13.63 -14.93
CA LEU A 65 -7.47 13.05 -14.20
C LEU A 65 -7.96 12.27 -13.00
N ILE A 66 -7.36 11.10 -12.78
CA ILE A 66 -7.66 10.20 -11.68
C ILE A 66 -6.37 9.53 -11.18
N SER A 67 -6.28 9.37 -9.88
CA SER A 67 -5.26 8.57 -9.18
C SER A 67 -5.95 7.67 -8.15
N CYS A 68 -5.20 6.84 -7.45
CA CYS A 68 -5.78 6.11 -6.31
C CYS A 68 -6.23 7.06 -5.20
N VAL A 69 -5.51 8.17 -5.00
CA VAL A 69 -5.88 9.24 -4.04
C VAL A 69 -7.25 9.83 -4.33
N THR A 70 -7.65 9.91 -5.59
CA THR A 70 -8.97 10.49 -5.98
C THR A 70 -10.15 9.83 -5.25
N CYS A 71 -10.04 8.53 -4.97
CA CYS A 71 -11.07 7.78 -4.24
C CYS A 71 -10.69 7.50 -2.77
N HIS A 72 -9.39 7.35 -2.48
CA HIS A 72 -8.90 6.87 -1.19
C HIS A 72 -8.33 7.96 -0.28
N THR A 73 -8.21 9.20 -0.75
CA THR A 73 -7.58 10.34 -0.08
C THR A 73 -6.06 10.16 0.14
N ASN A 74 -5.38 11.23 0.57
CA ASN A 74 -3.98 11.17 1.00
C ASN A 74 -3.81 10.61 2.42
N ASP A 75 -4.84 10.73 3.24
CA ASP A 75 -4.91 10.15 4.57
C ASP A 75 -5.56 8.76 4.47
N LEU A 76 -4.73 7.72 4.50
CA LEU A 76 -5.20 6.33 4.39
C LEU A 76 -5.99 5.85 5.61
N SER A 77 -5.96 6.61 6.72
CA SER A 77 -6.77 6.36 7.92
C SER A 77 -8.16 6.98 7.81
N ALA A 78 -8.40 7.84 6.83
CA ALA A 78 -9.70 8.42 6.57
C ALA A 78 -10.54 7.57 5.63
N LYS A 79 -11.87 7.74 5.70
CA LYS A 79 -12.79 7.17 4.72
C LYS A 79 -12.66 7.89 3.38
N GLY A 80 -12.60 7.12 2.31
CA GLY A 80 -12.64 7.62 0.94
C GLY A 80 -14.06 7.58 0.36
N ARG A 81 -14.15 7.92 -0.93
CA ARG A 81 -15.41 7.88 -1.67
C ARG A 81 -15.15 7.56 -3.14
N ASN A 82 -15.82 6.55 -3.64
CA ASN A 82 -15.72 6.18 -5.05
C ASN A 82 -16.35 7.29 -5.92
N VAL A 83 -15.56 7.93 -6.76
CA VAL A 83 -16.01 9.07 -7.60
C VAL A 83 -17.01 8.68 -8.69
N HIS A 84 -17.15 7.39 -9.01
CA HIS A 84 -18.07 6.91 -10.03
C HIS A 84 -19.40 6.44 -9.45
N THR A 85 -19.40 5.87 -8.24
CA THR A 85 -20.58 5.27 -7.61
C THR A 85 -21.05 6.02 -6.37
N ASN A 86 -20.30 7.00 -5.92
CA ASN A 86 -20.51 7.77 -4.69
C ASN A 86 -20.53 6.91 -3.39
N LYS A 87 -20.14 5.64 -3.47
CA LYS A 87 -20.08 4.75 -2.31
C LYS A 87 -18.90 5.09 -1.42
N VAL A 88 -19.13 5.06 -0.11
CA VAL A 88 -18.06 5.21 0.89
C VAL A 88 -17.10 4.04 0.78
N ILE A 89 -15.81 4.36 0.92
CA ILE A 89 -14.72 3.38 0.99
C ILE A 89 -14.14 3.48 2.41
N GLU A 90 -14.16 2.39 3.13
CA GLU A 90 -13.55 2.33 4.46
C GLU A 90 -12.02 2.52 4.37
N PRO A 91 -11.38 3.00 5.46
CA PRO A 91 -9.95 3.30 5.49
C PRO A 91 -9.09 2.21 4.88
N LEU A 92 -8.05 2.59 4.13
CA LEU A 92 -7.08 1.64 3.56
C LEU A 92 -6.02 1.21 4.57
N SER A 93 -5.65 2.10 5.50
CA SER A 93 -4.67 1.80 6.53
C SER A 93 -5.15 0.63 7.40
N PRO A 94 -4.32 -0.42 7.58
CA PRO A 94 -4.62 -1.50 8.50
C PRO A 94 -4.69 -1.05 9.97
N SER A 95 -4.04 0.05 10.33
CA SER A 95 -4.12 0.63 11.68
C SER A 95 -5.53 1.11 12.00
N ALA A 96 -6.19 1.76 11.02
CA ALA A 96 -7.56 2.27 11.13
C ALA A 96 -8.63 1.23 10.78
N ASN A 97 -8.29 0.23 9.96
CA ASN A 97 -9.22 -0.82 9.52
C ASN A 97 -8.57 -2.20 9.57
N LYS A 98 -8.73 -2.90 10.67
CA LYS A 98 -8.13 -4.22 10.93
C LYS A 98 -8.54 -5.32 9.94
N LYS A 99 -9.56 -5.09 9.11
CA LYS A 99 -9.97 -6.03 8.05
C LYS A 99 -9.15 -5.86 6.76
N ARG A 100 -8.33 -4.80 6.65
CA ARG A 100 -7.48 -4.63 5.46
C ARG A 100 -6.37 -5.68 5.44
N PHE A 101 -6.07 -6.16 4.23
CA PHE A 101 -5.05 -7.18 3.98
C PHE A 101 -5.21 -8.48 4.77
N THR A 102 -6.46 -8.85 5.13
CA THR A 102 -6.76 -10.13 5.80
C THR A 102 -7.32 -11.18 4.84
N ASP A 103 -7.84 -10.79 3.68
CA ASP A 103 -8.41 -11.66 2.65
C ASP A 103 -7.70 -11.43 1.30
N VAL A 104 -6.83 -12.36 0.93
CA VAL A 104 -6.06 -12.33 -0.32
C VAL A 104 -6.93 -12.26 -1.56
N LYS A 105 -8.09 -12.94 -1.57
CA LYS A 105 -9.02 -12.91 -2.71
C LYS A 105 -9.55 -11.49 -2.94
N ASN A 106 -9.91 -10.81 -1.88
CA ASN A 106 -10.36 -9.42 -1.94
C ASN A 106 -9.22 -8.48 -2.36
N VAL A 107 -8.01 -8.65 -1.81
CA VAL A 107 -6.85 -7.84 -2.19
C VAL A 107 -6.56 -7.98 -3.69
N LYS A 108 -6.48 -9.20 -4.21
CA LYS A 108 -6.29 -9.46 -5.65
C LYS A 108 -7.37 -8.81 -6.51
N LYS A 109 -8.64 -8.95 -6.11
CA LYS A 109 -9.78 -8.36 -6.81
C LYS A 109 -9.68 -6.84 -6.90
N TRP A 110 -9.40 -6.17 -5.78
CA TRP A 110 -9.36 -4.72 -5.73
C TRP A 110 -8.12 -4.14 -6.43
N LEU A 111 -6.96 -4.74 -6.28
CA LEU A 111 -5.77 -4.34 -7.03
C LEU A 111 -6.01 -4.41 -8.55
N ARG A 112 -6.60 -5.52 -9.03
CA ARG A 112 -6.94 -5.65 -10.46
C ARG A 112 -7.88 -4.56 -10.94
N ARG A 113 -8.94 -4.25 -10.18
CA ARG A 113 -9.91 -3.21 -10.53
C ARG A 113 -9.30 -1.83 -10.52
N ASN A 114 -8.60 -1.49 -9.45
CA ASN A 114 -8.05 -0.15 -9.27
C ASN A 114 -6.96 0.16 -10.31
N PHE A 115 -6.06 -0.78 -10.61
CA PHE A 115 -5.12 -0.62 -11.71
C PHE A 115 -5.82 -0.45 -13.06
N LYS A 116 -6.89 -1.21 -13.31
CA LYS A 116 -7.67 -1.05 -14.54
C LYS A 116 -8.37 0.31 -14.61
N ASP A 117 -8.89 0.80 -13.49
CA ASP A 117 -9.60 2.09 -13.45
C ASP A 117 -8.63 3.26 -13.63
N VAL A 118 -7.48 3.27 -12.96
CA VAL A 118 -6.49 4.36 -13.00
C VAL A 118 -5.54 4.21 -14.19
N TYR A 119 -4.92 3.06 -14.36
CA TYR A 119 -3.84 2.80 -15.32
C TYR A 119 -4.29 2.20 -16.65
N LYS A 120 -5.58 1.84 -16.79
CA LYS A 120 -6.17 1.18 -17.98
C LYS A 120 -5.54 -0.18 -18.31
N ARG A 121 -4.80 -0.76 -17.40
CA ARG A 121 -4.13 -2.07 -17.53
C ARG A 121 -4.08 -2.79 -16.19
N ALA A 122 -3.70 -4.05 -16.22
CA ALA A 122 -3.32 -4.75 -14.99
C ALA A 122 -1.97 -4.22 -14.48
N GLY A 123 -1.84 -4.06 -13.18
CA GLY A 123 -0.55 -3.79 -12.55
C GLY A 123 0.38 -5.00 -12.65
N SER A 124 1.70 -4.77 -12.80
CA SER A 124 2.71 -5.81 -12.71
C SER A 124 2.78 -6.42 -11.29
N ALA A 125 3.53 -7.50 -11.13
CA ALA A 125 3.75 -8.07 -9.81
C ALA A 125 4.50 -7.09 -8.88
N GLN A 126 5.51 -6.39 -9.41
CA GLN A 126 6.25 -5.37 -8.69
C GLN A 126 5.34 -4.22 -8.27
N GLU A 127 4.56 -3.64 -9.18
CA GLU A 127 3.66 -2.51 -8.89
C GLU A 127 2.64 -2.86 -7.80
N LYS A 128 2.08 -4.06 -7.82
CA LYS A 128 1.14 -4.53 -6.80
C LYS A 128 1.81 -4.64 -5.43
N GLY A 129 3.00 -5.20 -5.37
CA GLY A 129 3.76 -5.31 -4.13
C GLY A 129 4.20 -3.96 -3.60
N ASP A 130 4.65 -3.04 -4.46
CA ASP A 130 5.02 -1.68 -4.10
C ASP A 130 3.83 -0.92 -3.48
N VAL A 131 2.65 -1.01 -4.09
CA VAL A 131 1.42 -0.36 -3.58
C VAL A 131 0.99 -0.95 -2.23
N ILE A 132 1.03 -2.27 -2.07
CA ILE A 132 0.74 -2.91 -0.77
C ILE A 132 1.73 -2.42 0.29
N THR A 133 3.02 -2.41 -0.03
CA THR A 133 4.08 -1.92 0.88
C THR A 133 3.85 -0.47 1.29
N TYR A 134 3.48 0.40 0.34
CA TYR A 134 3.15 1.79 0.64
C TYR A 134 1.96 1.89 1.61
N ILE A 135 0.84 1.22 1.32
CA ILE A 135 -0.38 1.32 2.13
C ILE A 135 -0.14 0.85 3.56
N ILE A 136 0.58 -0.26 3.73
CA ILE A 136 0.85 -0.84 5.06
C ILE A 136 1.74 0.07 5.91
N ASN A 137 2.73 0.72 5.29
CA ASN A 137 3.72 1.53 6.01
C ASN A 137 3.35 3.01 6.12
N LYS A 138 2.35 3.48 5.38
CA LYS A 138 1.90 4.87 5.48
C LYS A 138 0.89 5.10 6.60
N GLY A 139 0.13 4.10 6.97
CA GLY A 139 -1.01 4.25 7.86
C GLY A 139 -0.88 3.70 9.26
#